data_7677d9b77fb7a167e932b12156cc2e86
#
_entry.id   7677d9b77fb7a167e932b12156cc2e86
#
_cell.length_a   1.000
_cell.length_b   1.000
_cell.length_c   1.000
_cell.angle_alpha   90.00
_cell.angle_beta   90.00
_cell.angle_gamma   90.00
#
_symmetry.space_group_name_H-M   'P 1'
#
loop_
_entity.id
_entity.type
_entity.pdbx_description
1 polymer ?
#
loop_
_entity_poly.entity_id
_entity_poly.type
_entity_poly.pdbx_seq_one_letter_code
_entity_poly.pdbx_strand_id
1 'polypeptide(L)'
;MILDERSSGSFPIFNSRFSIFMRRFILLLGVLLAGLWVQAGEARLLRFPHSVGNKLVFSYAGDLYLVSAGGGTARRLTSHVGYEMFPRISPDGKYIAFTGQYDGNTEVFVIPVEGGEPRRLTYTATLKRDDLGDRMGPNNVVIGWTPDSKRILYRSRRYTFNDFTGQLFTVPVEGGMSEEIPLKNGGFASYSPDGKKLAYNYIFREFRAWKRYQGGMADDIRVFDFNTKKSERITGNVRQDVFPMWSPDGNTIYYISDRGDIMNLYAYNVNTKEDKQLTSYKEYDIKCQ
;
A
#
# COMPACT_ATOMS: atom_id res chain seq x y z
N MET A 1 -24.83 -86.43 -50.66
CA MET A 1 -26.25 -86.29 -50.32
C MET A 1 -26.32 -85.34 -49.18
N ILE A 2 -26.60 -84.00 -49.51
CA ILE A 2 -27.74 -83.22 -48.95
C ILE A 2 -27.51 -82.84 -47.49
N LEU A 3 -27.52 -81.70 -47.01
CA LEU A 3 -27.92 -80.27 -47.05
C LEU A 3 -27.30 -79.56 -45.84
N ASP A 4 -26.68 -78.49 -45.97
CA ASP A 4 -27.12 -77.08 -45.82
C ASP A 4 -28.02 -76.77 -44.57
N GLU A 5 -27.48 -75.99 -43.65
CA GLU A 5 -28.24 -74.94 -42.95
C GLU A 5 -27.32 -73.90 -42.33
N ARG A 6 -27.50 -72.72 -42.86
CA ARG A 6 -26.91 -71.46 -42.32
C ARG A 6 -27.67 -71.06 -41.08
N SER A 7 -26.99 -70.71 -40.02
CA SER A 7 -27.58 -69.88 -38.94
C SER A 7 -26.95 -68.47 -38.95
N SER A 8 -27.71 -67.51 -39.39
CA SER A 8 -27.40 -66.08 -39.37
C SER A 8 -27.43 -65.56 -37.92
N GLY A 9 -26.27 -65.39 -37.32
CA GLY A 9 -26.14 -64.66 -36.08
C GLY A 9 -26.19 -63.14 -36.31
N SER A 10 -27.29 -62.50 -36.02
CA SER A 10 -27.40 -61.05 -35.97
C SER A 10 -26.59 -60.45 -34.84
N PHE A 11 -25.53 -59.74 -35.16
CA PHE A 11 -24.82 -58.91 -34.20
C PHE A 11 -25.70 -57.74 -33.82
N PRO A 12 -25.83 -57.39 -32.52
CA PRO A 12 -26.58 -56.19 -32.11
C PRO A 12 -25.85 -54.94 -32.57
N ILE A 13 -26.53 -54.12 -33.36
CA ILE A 13 -26.10 -52.79 -33.73
C ILE A 13 -26.00 -51.94 -32.47
N PHE A 14 -24.80 -51.81 -31.94
CA PHE A 14 -24.52 -50.91 -30.81
C PHE A 14 -24.90 -49.51 -31.22
N ASN A 15 -25.88 -48.93 -30.54
CA ASN A 15 -26.53 -47.69 -30.90
C ASN A 15 -25.50 -46.52 -30.89
N SER A 16 -24.99 -46.13 -32.07
CA SER A 16 -23.94 -45.15 -32.25
C SER A 16 -24.26 -43.77 -31.59
N ARG A 17 -25.54 -43.47 -31.44
CA ARG A 17 -26.01 -42.25 -30.80
C ARG A 17 -25.72 -42.23 -29.27
N PHE A 18 -25.79 -43.37 -28.60
CA PHE A 18 -25.48 -43.52 -27.19
C PHE A 18 -23.98 -43.32 -26.91
N SER A 19 -23.13 -43.80 -27.79
CA SER A 19 -21.67 -43.60 -27.72
C SER A 19 -21.27 -42.10 -27.90
N ILE A 20 -21.93 -41.37 -28.79
CA ILE A 20 -21.67 -39.94 -29.02
C ILE A 20 -22.12 -39.09 -27.82
N PHE A 21 -23.28 -39.44 -27.21
CA PHE A 21 -23.80 -38.74 -26.06
C PHE A 21 -22.88 -38.95 -24.82
N MET A 22 -22.43 -40.17 -24.60
CA MET A 22 -21.50 -40.50 -23.53
C MET A 22 -20.14 -39.82 -23.69
N ARG A 23 -19.58 -39.76 -24.92
CA ARG A 23 -18.35 -39.01 -25.20
C ARG A 23 -18.49 -37.52 -24.97
N ARG A 24 -19.61 -36.90 -25.34
CA ARG A 24 -19.88 -35.50 -25.06
C ARG A 24 -20.05 -35.22 -23.58
N PHE A 25 -20.69 -36.12 -22.83
CA PHE A 25 -20.85 -36.02 -21.38
C PHE A 25 -19.51 -36.13 -20.64
N ILE A 26 -18.63 -37.05 -21.03
CA ILE A 26 -17.29 -37.20 -20.47
C ILE A 26 -16.43 -35.98 -20.78
N LEU A 27 -16.51 -35.41 -21.98
CA LEU A 27 -15.80 -34.16 -22.35
C LEU A 27 -16.32 -32.96 -21.54
N LEU A 28 -17.61 -32.81 -21.36
CA LEU A 28 -18.20 -31.76 -20.52
C LEU A 28 -17.81 -31.90 -19.03
N LEU A 29 -17.82 -33.13 -18.52
CA LEU A 29 -17.39 -33.41 -17.15
C LEU A 29 -15.89 -33.14 -16.98
N GLY A 30 -15.06 -33.46 -17.98
CA GLY A 30 -13.62 -33.18 -17.99
C GLY A 30 -13.33 -31.66 -17.99
N VAL A 31 -14.09 -30.87 -18.76
CA VAL A 31 -13.96 -29.40 -18.78
C VAL A 31 -14.44 -28.81 -17.45
N LEU A 32 -15.49 -29.32 -16.85
CA LEU A 32 -15.97 -28.89 -15.52
C LEU A 32 -14.96 -29.22 -14.41
N LEU A 33 -14.34 -30.39 -14.45
CA LEU A 33 -13.31 -30.80 -13.49
C LEU A 33 -11.99 -30.04 -13.69
N ALA A 34 -11.61 -29.70 -14.93
CA ALA A 34 -10.45 -28.88 -15.21
C ALA A 34 -10.61 -27.43 -14.70
N GLY A 35 -11.83 -26.92 -14.68
CA GLY A 35 -12.13 -25.58 -14.11
C GLY A 35 -11.96 -25.49 -12.57
N LEU A 36 -11.94 -26.62 -11.86
CA LEU A 36 -11.77 -26.63 -10.40
C LEU A 36 -10.31 -26.53 -9.94
N TRP A 37 -9.35 -26.55 -10.85
CA TRP A 37 -7.90 -26.48 -10.56
C TRP A 37 -7.26 -25.15 -10.93
N VAL A 38 -8.04 -24.10 -11.16
CA VAL A 38 -7.48 -22.76 -11.26
C VAL A 38 -7.12 -22.32 -9.85
N GLN A 39 -5.96 -22.73 -9.38
CA GLN A 39 -5.32 -22.04 -8.27
C GLN A 39 -5.01 -20.63 -8.76
N ALA A 40 -5.72 -19.66 -8.18
CA ALA A 40 -5.33 -18.26 -8.35
C ALA A 40 -3.86 -18.15 -7.95
N GLY A 41 -2.98 -17.84 -8.90
CA GLY A 41 -1.57 -17.62 -8.63
C GLY A 41 -1.43 -16.53 -7.57
N GLU A 42 -0.40 -16.64 -6.73
CA GLU A 42 -0.09 -15.65 -5.71
C GLU A 42 0.03 -14.26 -6.35
N ALA A 43 -0.80 -13.32 -5.91
CA ALA A 43 -0.77 -11.94 -6.41
C ALA A 43 0.46 -11.23 -5.81
N ARG A 44 1.54 -11.10 -6.60
CA ARG A 44 2.84 -10.55 -6.15
C ARG A 44 2.99 -9.05 -6.36
N LEU A 45 1.96 -8.35 -6.85
CA LEU A 45 2.03 -6.93 -7.21
C LEU A 45 1.16 -6.05 -6.28
N LEU A 46 0.89 -6.52 -5.07
CA LEU A 46 0.21 -5.74 -4.04
C LEU A 46 1.15 -4.63 -3.54
N ARG A 47 0.64 -3.41 -3.43
CA ARG A 47 1.42 -2.24 -3.01
C ARG A 47 0.70 -1.45 -1.93
N PHE A 48 1.48 -0.71 -1.14
CA PHE A 48 1.00 0.25 -0.14
C PHE A 48 0.02 -0.34 0.88
N PRO A 49 0.32 -1.48 1.52
CA PRO A 49 -0.60 -2.08 2.49
C PRO A 49 -0.73 -1.19 3.73
N HIS A 50 -1.95 -1.10 4.27
CA HIS A 50 -2.19 -0.47 5.57
C HIS A 50 -3.29 -1.20 6.32
N SER A 51 -3.12 -1.43 7.62
CA SER A 51 -4.06 -2.17 8.43
C SER A 51 -4.51 -1.39 9.67
N VAL A 52 -5.79 -1.50 10.00
CA VAL A 52 -6.38 -1.03 11.26
C VAL A 52 -7.38 -2.06 11.74
N GLY A 53 -7.19 -2.57 12.96
CA GLY A 53 -7.98 -3.68 13.48
C GLY A 53 -7.90 -4.91 12.56
N ASN A 54 -9.04 -5.43 12.13
CA ASN A 54 -9.12 -6.57 11.21
C ASN A 54 -9.24 -6.18 9.73
N LYS A 55 -8.99 -4.92 9.38
CA LYS A 55 -9.10 -4.43 7.99
C LYS A 55 -7.71 -4.21 7.41
N LEU A 56 -7.47 -4.70 6.20
CA LEU A 56 -6.26 -4.47 5.42
C LEU A 56 -6.65 -3.87 4.07
N VAL A 57 -6.15 -2.68 3.78
CA VAL A 57 -6.29 -2.02 2.48
C VAL A 57 -4.96 -2.05 1.73
N PHE A 58 -5.01 -2.14 0.42
CA PHE A 58 -3.83 -2.10 -0.45
C PHE A 58 -4.21 -1.64 -1.86
N SER A 59 -3.21 -1.25 -2.65
CA SER A 59 -3.38 -0.95 -4.07
C SER A 59 -2.96 -2.16 -4.91
N TYR A 60 -3.75 -2.45 -5.94
CA TYR A 60 -3.44 -3.47 -6.94
C TYR A 60 -3.95 -3.02 -8.32
N ALA A 61 -3.09 -3.08 -9.33
CA ALA A 61 -3.40 -2.70 -10.72
C ALA A 61 -4.00 -1.28 -10.88
N GLY A 62 -3.65 -0.36 -9.99
CA GLY A 62 -4.13 1.02 -10.02
C GLY A 62 -5.33 1.31 -9.12
N ASP A 63 -5.99 0.29 -8.59
CA ASP A 63 -7.18 0.42 -7.74
C ASP A 63 -6.95 0.03 -6.29
N LEU A 64 -7.87 0.45 -5.41
CA LEU A 64 -7.88 0.09 -4.00
C LEU A 64 -8.68 -1.18 -3.75
N TYR A 65 -8.14 -2.03 -2.89
CA TYR A 65 -8.78 -3.26 -2.42
C TYR A 65 -8.79 -3.33 -0.90
N LEU A 66 -9.85 -3.88 -0.36
CA LEU A 66 -10.02 -4.14 1.08
C LEU A 66 -10.22 -5.64 1.32
N VAL A 67 -9.52 -6.16 2.33
CA VAL A 67 -9.65 -7.55 2.77
C VAL A 67 -9.56 -7.62 4.30
N SER A 68 -10.05 -8.71 4.89
CA SER A 68 -9.79 -9.01 6.31
C SER A 68 -8.30 -9.31 6.53
N ALA A 69 -7.71 -8.83 7.62
CA ALA A 69 -6.33 -9.15 8.00
C ALA A 69 -6.13 -10.67 8.24
N GLY A 70 -7.19 -11.41 8.53
CA GLY A 70 -7.19 -12.88 8.61
C GLY A 70 -7.21 -13.59 7.24
N GLY A 71 -7.22 -12.84 6.13
CA GLY A 71 -7.29 -13.38 4.78
C GLY A 71 -8.73 -13.45 4.24
N GLY A 72 -8.88 -14.07 3.06
CA GLY A 72 -10.15 -14.17 2.35
C GLY A 72 -10.13 -13.47 0.99
N THR A 73 -11.31 -13.21 0.45
CA THR A 73 -11.48 -12.52 -0.84
C THR A 73 -11.36 -11.01 -0.67
N ALA A 74 -10.43 -10.39 -1.39
CA ALA A 74 -10.30 -8.94 -1.44
C ALA A 74 -11.43 -8.31 -2.27
N ARG A 75 -12.09 -7.30 -1.70
CA ARG A 75 -13.11 -6.51 -2.37
C ARG A 75 -12.50 -5.28 -3.00
N ARG A 76 -12.72 -5.05 -4.28
CA ARG A 76 -12.33 -3.82 -4.98
C ARG A 76 -13.19 -2.66 -4.49
N LEU A 77 -12.55 -1.54 -4.13
CA LEU A 77 -13.22 -0.32 -3.64
C LEU A 77 -13.39 0.73 -4.71
N THR A 78 -12.43 0.83 -5.62
CA THR A 78 -12.37 1.85 -6.68
C THR A 78 -12.23 1.20 -8.05
N SER A 79 -12.54 1.93 -9.12
CA SER A 79 -12.48 1.44 -10.50
C SER A 79 -12.21 2.57 -11.51
N HIS A 80 -11.48 3.59 -11.12
CA HIS A 80 -11.14 4.71 -12.00
C HIS A 80 -9.97 4.36 -12.92
N VAL A 81 -9.86 5.04 -14.07
CA VAL A 81 -8.75 4.85 -15.03
C VAL A 81 -7.42 5.43 -14.52
N GLY A 82 -7.46 6.39 -13.61
CA GLY A 82 -6.29 6.95 -12.92
C GLY A 82 -5.86 6.05 -11.77
N TYR A 83 -4.65 6.27 -11.26
CA TYR A 83 -4.09 5.46 -10.19
C TYR A 83 -4.54 5.93 -8.82
N GLU A 84 -4.80 4.97 -7.92
CA GLU A 84 -4.94 5.17 -6.49
C GLU A 84 -3.78 4.53 -5.73
N MET A 85 -3.18 5.32 -4.85
CA MET A 85 -1.95 4.94 -4.16
C MET A 85 -1.97 5.40 -2.69
N PHE A 86 -1.09 4.80 -1.89
CA PHE A 86 -0.89 5.16 -0.49
C PHE A 86 -2.18 5.18 0.33
N PRO A 87 -3.04 4.15 0.23
CA PRO A 87 -4.24 4.12 1.05
C PRO A 87 -3.89 4.04 2.54
N ARG A 88 -4.63 4.78 3.36
CA ARG A 88 -4.50 4.78 4.82
C ARG A 88 -5.89 4.75 5.44
N ILE A 89 -6.18 3.70 6.19
CA ILE A 89 -7.42 3.60 6.97
C ILE A 89 -7.33 4.57 8.13
N SER A 90 -8.41 5.31 8.43
CA SER A 90 -8.49 6.19 9.60
C SER A 90 -8.40 5.38 10.91
N PRO A 91 -7.84 5.93 11.99
CA PRO A 91 -7.75 5.23 13.29
C PRO A 91 -9.08 4.69 13.81
N ASP A 92 -10.21 5.37 13.54
CA ASP A 92 -11.56 4.92 13.91
C ASP A 92 -12.14 3.86 12.93
N GLY A 93 -11.42 3.52 11.86
CA GLY A 93 -11.80 2.50 10.89
C GLY A 93 -12.95 2.85 9.96
N LYS A 94 -13.35 4.15 9.85
CA LYS A 94 -14.51 4.57 9.05
C LYS A 94 -14.16 4.98 7.63
N TYR A 95 -12.97 5.52 7.41
CA TYR A 95 -12.54 6.08 6.14
C TYR A 95 -11.21 5.52 5.66
N ILE A 96 -10.97 5.62 4.37
CA ILE A 96 -9.68 5.38 3.73
C ILE A 96 -9.30 6.67 3.00
N ALA A 97 -8.18 7.28 3.39
CA ALA A 97 -7.55 8.34 2.63
C ALA A 97 -6.55 7.76 1.63
N PHE A 98 -6.42 8.34 0.46
CA PHE A 98 -5.50 7.89 -0.57
C PHE A 98 -5.08 9.02 -1.51
N THR A 99 -4.00 8.82 -2.23
CA THR A 99 -3.55 9.68 -3.33
C THR A 99 -4.18 9.19 -4.62
N GLY A 100 -5.03 9.99 -5.25
CA GLY A 100 -5.73 9.65 -6.49
C GLY A 100 -5.31 10.56 -7.65
N GLN A 101 -5.23 9.97 -8.86
CA GLN A 101 -4.94 10.67 -10.11
C GLN A 101 -6.18 10.68 -11.02
N TYR A 102 -7.19 11.49 -10.68
CA TYR A 102 -8.45 11.48 -11.42
C TYR A 102 -8.54 12.51 -12.54
N ASP A 103 -7.94 13.69 -12.33
CA ASP A 103 -8.03 14.82 -13.26
C ASP A 103 -6.65 15.24 -13.81
N GLY A 104 -5.74 14.28 -13.99
CA GLY A 104 -4.40 14.51 -14.55
C GLY A 104 -3.31 14.89 -13.54
N ASN A 105 -3.66 15.39 -12.34
CA ASN A 105 -2.76 15.60 -11.22
C ASN A 105 -3.12 14.70 -10.04
N THR A 106 -2.18 14.52 -9.12
CA THR A 106 -2.36 13.70 -7.93
C THR A 106 -2.84 14.56 -6.76
N GLU A 107 -3.92 14.10 -6.10
CA GLU A 107 -4.57 14.82 -5.01
C GLU A 107 -4.95 13.88 -3.87
N VAL A 108 -5.26 14.44 -2.71
CA VAL A 108 -5.78 13.68 -1.57
C VAL A 108 -7.27 13.45 -1.74
N PHE A 109 -7.65 12.20 -1.66
CA PHE A 109 -9.04 11.73 -1.67
C PHE A 109 -9.38 10.96 -0.41
N VAL A 110 -10.66 10.87 -0.11
CA VAL A 110 -11.20 10.04 0.96
C VAL A 110 -12.42 9.28 0.48
N ILE A 111 -12.55 8.02 0.93
CA ILE A 111 -13.69 7.14 0.65
C ILE A 111 -14.13 6.45 1.95
N PRO A 112 -15.43 6.21 2.20
CA PRO A 112 -15.85 5.36 3.30
C PRO A 112 -15.24 3.96 3.18
N VAL A 113 -14.89 3.32 4.29
CA VAL A 113 -14.30 1.97 4.27
C VAL A 113 -15.24 0.93 3.66
N GLU A 114 -16.54 1.18 3.74
CA GLU A 114 -17.56 0.34 3.11
C GLU A 114 -17.68 0.54 1.58
N GLY A 115 -16.93 1.51 1.03
CA GLY A 115 -17.00 1.91 -0.38
C GLY A 115 -17.94 3.09 -0.59
N GLY A 116 -18.08 3.50 -1.84
CA GLY A 116 -18.88 4.64 -2.27
C GLY A 116 -18.12 5.55 -3.22
N GLU A 117 -18.57 6.78 -3.39
CA GLU A 117 -17.91 7.77 -4.23
C GLU A 117 -16.72 8.40 -3.53
N PRO A 118 -15.50 8.38 -4.12
CA PRO A 118 -14.36 9.07 -3.58
C PRO A 118 -14.56 10.59 -3.59
N ARG A 119 -14.25 11.24 -2.48
CA ARG A 119 -14.34 12.69 -2.35
C ARG A 119 -12.95 13.31 -2.35
N ARG A 120 -12.70 14.25 -3.25
CA ARG A 120 -11.48 15.03 -3.35
C ARG A 120 -11.39 16.06 -2.24
N LEU A 121 -10.22 16.18 -1.59
CA LEU A 121 -9.97 17.07 -0.46
C LEU A 121 -8.97 18.18 -0.77
N THR A 122 -8.09 17.98 -1.76
CA THR A 122 -7.08 18.98 -2.17
C THR A 122 -7.24 19.36 -3.62
N TYR A 123 -6.90 20.60 -3.93
CA TYR A 123 -7.00 21.21 -5.25
C TYR A 123 -5.75 22.04 -5.50
N THR A 124 -4.68 21.38 -5.94
CA THR A 124 -3.39 22.03 -6.19
C THR A 124 -3.19 22.26 -7.69
N ALA A 125 -2.52 23.36 -8.03
CA ALA A 125 -2.11 23.58 -9.41
C ALA A 125 -1.10 22.50 -9.82
N THR A 126 -1.29 21.90 -11.00
CA THR A 126 -0.30 21.00 -11.58
C THR A 126 0.95 21.80 -11.96
N LEU A 127 2.11 21.31 -11.55
CA LEU A 127 3.41 21.90 -11.85
C LEU A 127 4.15 21.12 -12.94
N LYS A 128 3.45 20.25 -13.69
CA LYS A 128 4.05 19.27 -14.61
C LYS A 128 5.04 18.31 -13.91
N ARG A 129 4.82 18.03 -12.63
CA ARG A 129 5.64 17.19 -11.76
C ARG A 129 4.81 16.10 -11.06
N ASP A 130 3.62 15.82 -11.58
CA ASP A 130 2.69 14.85 -11.03
C ASP A 130 2.65 13.55 -11.84
N ASP A 131 3.60 13.36 -12.75
CA ASP A 131 3.70 12.11 -13.50
C ASP A 131 4.12 10.97 -12.57
N LEU A 132 3.32 9.91 -12.57
CA LEU A 132 3.62 8.69 -11.81
C LEU A 132 4.86 7.96 -12.31
N GLY A 133 5.23 8.16 -13.57
CA GLY A 133 6.47 7.67 -14.15
C GLY A 133 7.71 8.46 -13.70
N ASP A 134 7.53 9.60 -13.04
CA ASP A 134 8.65 10.37 -12.51
C ASP A 134 9.28 9.63 -11.32
N ARG A 135 10.60 9.53 -11.36
CA ARG A 135 11.42 9.00 -10.26
C ARG A 135 11.23 9.71 -8.91
N MET A 136 10.59 10.86 -8.90
CA MET A 136 10.29 11.64 -7.70
C MET A 136 8.92 11.29 -7.11
N GLY A 137 8.14 10.48 -7.83
CA GLY A 137 6.80 10.06 -7.45
C GLY A 137 5.75 11.17 -7.54
N PRO A 138 4.52 10.86 -7.15
CA PRO A 138 3.40 11.79 -7.20
C PRO A 138 3.56 12.96 -6.23
N ASN A 139 2.82 14.02 -6.47
CA ASN A 139 2.59 15.08 -5.49
C ASN A 139 1.44 14.68 -4.53
N ASN A 140 1.20 15.46 -3.46
CA ASN A 140 0.08 15.24 -2.51
C ASN A 140 -0.05 13.78 -2.03
N VAL A 141 1.05 13.20 -1.58
CA VAL A 141 1.11 11.81 -1.11
C VAL A 141 0.49 11.68 0.27
N VAL A 142 -0.53 10.86 0.41
CA VAL A 142 -1.12 10.53 1.71
C VAL A 142 -0.12 9.73 2.55
N ILE A 143 0.16 10.22 3.75
CA ILE A 143 1.11 9.61 4.69
C ILE A 143 0.35 8.90 5.83
N GLY A 144 -0.72 9.50 6.35
CA GLY A 144 -1.46 8.95 7.47
C GLY A 144 -2.62 9.84 7.92
N TRP A 145 -2.99 9.69 9.18
CA TRP A 145 -4.07 10.42 9.82
C TRP A 145 -3.61 11.03 11.13
N THR A 146 -4.31 12.07 11.59
CA THR A 146 -4.23 12.48 12.99
C THR A 146 -4.88 11.40 13.88
N PRO A 147 -4.43 11.20 15.13
CA PRO A 147 -4.96 10.15 16.01
C PRO A 147 -6.46 10.25 16.29
N ASP A 148 -7.02 11.46 16.21
CA ASP A 148 -8.46 11.73 16.39
C ASP A 148 -9.30 11.45 15.13
N SER A 149 -8.70 10.96 14.05
CA SER A 149 -9.34 10.67 12.75
C SER A 149 -9.96 11.89 12.04
N LYS A 150 -9.68 13.11 12.48
CA LYS A 150 -10.30 14.31 11.91
C LYS A 150 -9.55 14.89 10.72
N ARG A 151 -8.26 14.63 10.61
CA ARG A 151 -7.43 15.21 9.55
C ARG A 151 -6.53 14.15 8.92
N ILE A 152 -6.27 14.32 7.63
CA ILE A 152 -5.38 13.48 6.84
C ILE A 152 -4.04 14.18 6.76
N LEU A 153 -2.97 13.47 7.15
CA LEU A 153 -1.58 13.91 6.98
C LEU A 153 -1.12 13.54 5.58
N TYR A 154 -0.61 14.50 4.84
CA TYR A 154 -0.08 14.28 3.51
C TYR A 154 1.16 15.14 3.24
N ARG A 155 1.98 14.70 2.31
CA ARG A 155 3.16 15.40 1.82
C ARG A 155 2.85 16.10 0.51
N SER A 156 3.30 17.36 0.36
CA SER A 156 3.17 18.11 -0.88
C SER A 156 4.47 18.84 -1.24
N ARG A 157 4.70 19.02 -2.53
CA ARG A 157 5.81 19.81 -3.08
C ARG A 157 5.38 21.21 -3.54
N ARG A 158 4.18 21.66 -3.16
CA ARG A 158 3.57 22.92 -3.67
C ARG A 158 4.41 24.16 -3.43
N TYR A 159 5.22 24.17 -2.36
CA TYR A 159 6.07 25.31 -2.00
C TYR A 159 7.56 25.00 -2.13
N THR A 160 7.92 23.87 -2.71
CA THR A 160 9.32 23.52 -2.88
C THR A 160 9.76 23.72 -4.33
N PHE A 161 10.90 24.38 -4.50
CA PHE A 161 11.54 24.50 -5.81
C PHE A 161 12.20 23.19 -6.26
N ASN A 162 12.64 22.42 -5.30
CA ASN A 162 13.40 21.17 -5.48
C ASN A 162 12.45 19.97 -5.35
N ASP A 163 12.52 19.03 -6.30
CA ASP A 163 11.67 17.85 -6.33
C ASP A 163 12.02 16.79 -5.28
N PHE A 164 13.19 16.86 -4.67
CA PHE A 164 13.65 15.92 -3.64
C PHE A 164 13.00 16.14 -2.29
N THR A 165 12.66 17.37 -1.98
CA THR A 165 12.08 17.75 -0.70
C THR A 165 10.58 18.01 -0.85
N GLY A 166 9.86 17.97 0.24
CA GLY A 166 8.47 18.32 0.35
C GLY A 166 8.15 18.76 1.76
N GLN A 167 6.95 19.24 1.96
CA GLN A 167 6.44 19.66 3.25
C GLN A 167 5.24 18.82 3.65
N LEU A 168 5.00 18.74 4.93
CA LEU A 168 3.87 18.01 5.48
C LEU A 168 2.71 18.96 5.75
N PHE A 169 1.53 18.52 5.39
CA PHE A 169 0.27 19.24 5.58
C PHE A 169 -0.76 18.33 6.20
N THR A 170 -1.77 18.92 6.81
CA THR A 170 -3.00 18.23 7.16
C THR A 170 -4.19 18.87 6.46
N VAL A 171 -5.18 18.07 6.06
CA VAL A 171 -6.46 18.53 5.52
C VAL A 171 -7.59 17.89 6.31
N PRO A 172 -8.67 18.64 6.68
CA PRO A 172 -9.81 18.06 7.37
C PRO A 172 -10.49 16.97 6.54
N VAL A 173 -10.94 15.89 7.18
CA VAL A 173 -11.67 14.82 6.51
C VAL A 173 -12.97 15.33 5.87
N GLU A 174 -13.59 16.35 6.43
CA GLU A 174 -14.79 16.96 5.87
C GLU A 174 -14.50 17.93 4.70
N GLY A 175 -13.23 18.18 4.40
CA GLY A 175 -12.80 19.17 3.43
C GLY A 175 -12.45 20.50 4.08
N GLY A 176 -11.96 21.44 3.28
CA GLY A 176 -11.55 22.77 3.73
C GLY A 176 -10.06 23.04 3.52
N MET A 177 -9.53 24.05 4.21
CA MET A 177 -8.16 24.50 4.01
C MET A 177 -7.15 23.53 4.64
N SER A 178 -6.09 23.27 3.89
CA SER A 178 -4.93 22.55 4.40
C SER A 178 -4.09 23.43 5.31
N GLU A 179 -3.57 22.85 6.37
CA GLU A 179 -2.64 23.48 7.31
C GLU A 179 -1.26 22.84 7.18
N GLU A 180 -0.24 23.68 7.07
CA GLU A 180 1.15 23.22 7.03
C GLU A 180 1.64 22.84 8.43
N ILE A 181 2.31 21.70 8.53
CA ILE A 181 3.08 21.34 9.71
C ILE A 181 4.35 22.20 9.70
N PRO A 182 4.70 22.90 10.80
CA PRO A 182 5.80 23.87 10.81
C PRO A 182 7.17 23.19 10.82
N LEU A 183 7.44 22.42 9.78
CA LEU A 183 8.69 21.71 9.49
C LEU A 183 9.27 22.18 8.18
N LYS A 184 10.58 22.33 8.12
CA LYS A 184 11.28 22.76 6.91
C LYS A 184 11.06 21.76 5.76
N ASN A 185 11.18 20.48 6.05
CA ASN A 185 11.01 19.38 5.09
C ASN A 185 10.33 18.20 5.79
N GLY A 186 9.62 17.37 5.01
CA GLY A 186 9.03 16.13 5.48
C GLY A 186 8.84 15.13 4.36
N GLY A 187 9.28 13.91 4.61
CA GLY A 187 9.04 12.73 3.80
C GLY A 187 7.90 11.89 4.38
N PHE A 188 8.23 10.71 4.91
CA PHE A 188 7.28 9.91 5.68
C PHE A 188 7.21 10.37 7.13
N ALA A 189 6.04 10.19 7.73
CA ALA A 189 5.82 10.59 9.11
C ALA A 189 4.71 9.77 9.78
N SER A 190 4.75 9.71 11.11
CA SER A 190 3.76 9.06 11.95
C SER A 190 3.53 9.86 13.23
N TYR A 191 2.28 10.12 13.57
CA TYR A 191 1.92 10.75 14.85
C TYR A 191 2.14 9.80 16.03
N SER A 192 2.57 10.34 17.17
CA SER A 192 2.43 9.62 18.43
C SER A 192 0.94 9.40 18.75
N PRO A 193 0.57 8.34 19.49
CA PRO A 193 -0.82 8.02 19.79
C PRO A 193 -1.57 9.15 20.47
N ASP A 194 -0.88 9.98 21.29
CA ASP A 194 -1.43 11.15 21.97
C ASP A 194 -1.50 12.42 21.10
N GLY A 195 -1.00 12.34 19.86
CA GLY A 195 -0.97 13.44 18.89
C GLY A 195 -0.01 14.59 19.21
N LYS A 196 0.79 14.49 20.28
CA LYS A 196 1.67 15.58 20.70
C LYS A 196 3.00 15.60 19.98
N LYS A 197 3.39 14.49 19.34
CA LYS A 197 4.65 14.36 18.64
C LYS A 197 4.45 13.78 17.24
N LEU A 198 5.39 14.05 16.35
CA LEU A 198 5.44 13.52 15.00
C LEU A 198 6.84 12.97 14.74
N ALA A 199 6.96 11.66 14.55
CA ALA A 199 8.18 11.05 14.02
C ALA A 199 8.20 11.23 12.51
N TYR A 200 9.32 11.65 11.93
CA TYR A 200 9.41 11.94 10.50
C TYR A 200 10.84 11.82 9.98
N ASN A 201 10.97 11.67 8.66
CA ASN A 201 12.22 11.80 7.94
C ASN A 201 12.08 12.90 6.85
N TYR A 202 13.21 13.42 6.36
CA TYR A 202 13.17 14.61 5.47
C TYR A 202 12.80 14.28 4.04
N ILE A 203 13.29 13.16 3.51
CA ILE A 203 13.27 12.86 2.08
C ILE A 203 12.26 11.76 1.77
N PHE A 204 11.40 11.98 0.80
CA PHE A 204 10.51 10.95 0.29
C PHE A 204 11.26 10.11 -0.76
N ARG A 205 11.46 8.82 -0.49
CA ARG A 205 12.31 7.95 -1.32
C ARG A 205 11.63 6.73 -1.93
N GLU A 206 10.32 6.62 -1.82
CA GLU A 206 9.59 5.41 -2.25
C GLU A 206 9.87 5.02 -3.71
N PHE A 207 9.99 6.00 -4.59
CA PHE A 207 10.19 5.79 -6.02
C PHE A 207 11.65 5.78 -6.47
N ARG A 208 12.61 5.74 -5.54
CA ARG A 208 14.04 5.76 -5.86
C ARG A 208 14.70 4.40 -5.69
N ALA A 209 15.57 4.09 -6.66
CA ALA A 209 16.40 2.88 -6.66
C ALA A 209 17.75 3.05 -5.94
N TRP A 210 17.95 4.11 -5.17
CA TRP A 210 19.24 4.35 -4.51
C TRP A 210 19.39 3.43 -3.30
N LYS A 211 20.34 2.51 -3.40
CA LYS A 211 20.75 1.64 -2.31
C LYS A 211 22.05 2.14 -1.72
N ARG A 212 22.21 1.97 -0.41
CA ARG A 212 23.47 2.21 0.32
C ARG A 212 24.03 3.62 0.15
N TYR A 213 23.16 4.59 -0.09
CA TYR A 213 23.59 5.97 -0.27
C TYR A 213 24.14 6.53 1.02
N GLN A 214 25.36 7.10 0.95
CA GLN A 214 26.02 7.81 2.02
C GLN A 214 26.31 9.23 1.56
N GLY A 215 25.71 10.22 2.17
CA GLY A 215 25.89 11.61 1.80
C GLY A 215 24.86 12.52 2.45
N GLY A 216 24.88 13.79 2.14
CA GLY A 216 24.03 14.81 2.77
C GLY A 216 22.53 14.64 2.58
N MET A 217 22.09 13.69 1.74
CA MET A 217 20.69 13.29 1.58
C MET A 217 20.40 11.91 2.18
N ALA A 218 21.34 11.29 2.91
CA ALA A 218 21.01 10.17 3.78
C ALA A 218 20.10 10.66 4.90
N ASP A 219 19.01 9.94 5.12
CA ASP A 219 17.94 10.41 5.99
C ASP A 219 18.08 9.83 7.39
N ASP A 220 17.65 10.59 8.38
CA ASP A 220 17.56 10.21 9.77
C ASP A 220 16.12 10.36 10.28
N ILE A 221 15.76 9.57 11.27
CA ILE A 221 14.51 9.75 11.98
C ILE A 221 14.62 10.90 12.96
N ARG A 222 13.61 11.76 12.93
CA ARG A 222 13.44 12.92 13.79
C ARG A 222 12.08 12.89 14.47
N VAL A 223 12.01 13.49 15.65
CA VAL A 223 10.77 13.66 16.38
C VAL A 223 10.51 15.14 16.59
N PHE A 224 9.40 15.64 16.07
CA PHE A 224 8.92 16.99 16.29
C PHE A 224 7.91 16.98 17.44
N ASP A 225 8.05 17.89 18.38
CA ASP A 225 7.14 18.11 19.49
C ASP A 225 6.28 19.34 19.22
N PHE A 226 4.97 19.17 19.15
CA PHE A 226 4.01 20.23 18.82
C PHE A 226 3.88 21.29 19.93
N ASN A 227 4.18 20.93 21.18
CA ASN A 227 4.13 21.87 22.31
C ASN A 227 5.34 22.80 22.34
N THR A 228 6.54 22.20 22.22
CA THR A 228 7.80 22.96 22.30
C THR A 228 8.23 23.54 20.97
N LYS A 229 7.63 23.08 19.85
CA LYS A 229 7.99 23.42 18.47
C LYS A 229 9.45 23.07 18.12
N LYS A 230 10.04 22.09 18.82
CA LYS A 230 11.40 21.62 18.59
C LYS A 230 11.41 20.27 17.90
N SER A 231 12.46 20.05 17.11
CA SER A 231 12.71 18.78 16.44
C SER A 231 14.03 18.20 16.96
N GLU A 232 13.98 16.96 17.42
CA GLU A 232 15.14 16.17 17.87
C GLU A 232 15.45 15.08 16.86
N ARG A 233 16.71 14.88 16.50
CA ARG A 233 17.17 13.75 15.72
C ARG A 233 17.42 12.58 16.67
N ILE A 234 16.75 11.44 16.43
CA ILE A 234 16.81 10.27 17.29
C ILE A 234 17.70 9.16 16.73
N THR A 235 17.99 9.17 15.43
CA THR A 235 18.99 8.31 14.80
C THR A 235 20.15 9.14 14.28
N GLY A 236 21.31 8.57 14.07
CA GLY A 236 22.51 9.35 13.74
C GLY A 236 23.65 8.50 13.22
N ASN A 237 23.37 7.65 12.24
CA ASN A 237 24.39 6.89 11.54
C ASN A 237 24.63 7.48 10.13
N VAL A 238 25.63 6.95 9.41
CA VAL A 238 25.96 7.41 8.05
C VAL A 238 25.05 6.82 6.96
N ARG A 239 24.13 5.97 7.36
CA ARG A 239 23.21 5.25 6.49
C ARG A 239 21.83 5.91 6.53
N GLN A 240 20.90 5.32 5.81
CA GLN A 240 19.54 5.83 5.72
C GLN A 240 18.65 5.19 6.78
N ASP A 241 17.94 6.03 7.52
CA ASP A 241 16.87 5.65 8.43
C ASP A 241 15.58 6.32 7.95
N VAL A 242 14.58 5.51 7.57
CA VAL A 242 13.36 5.99 6.89
C VAL A 242 12.11 5.28 7.40
N PHE A 243 10.93 5.78 7.03
CA PHE A 243 9.62 5.20 7.33
C PHE A 243 9.35 5.06 8.84
N PRO A 244 9.36 6.14 9.61
CA PRO A 244 9.07 6.05 11.04
C PRO A 244 7.61 5.67 11.29
N MET A 245 7.38 4.76 12.24
CA MET A 245 6.07 4.30 12.68
C MET A 245 6.02 4.25 14.20
N TRP A 246 5.13 5.02 14.83
CA TRP A 246 4.89 4.93 16.25
C TRP A 246 4.18 3.62 16.62
N SER A 247 4.61 3.00 17.71
CA SER A 247 3.84 1.92 18.34
C SER A 247 2.54 2.46 18.95
N PRO A 248 1.50 1.63 19.05
CA PRO A 248 0.23 2.04 19.65
C PRO A 248 0.32 2.49 21.13
N ASP A 249 1.31 1.99 21.87
CA ASP A 249 1.57 2.36 23.26
C ASP A 249 2.43 3.64 23.41
N GLY A 250 2.93 4.19 22.30
CA GLY A 250 3.75 5.40 22.29
C GLY A 250 5.17 5.26 22.84
N ASN A 251 5.64 4.04 23.11
CA ASN A 251 6.96 3.80 23.72
C ASN A 251 8.05 3.48 22.68
N THR A 252 7.66 3.11 21.46
CA THR A 252 8.60 2.67 20.44
C THR A 252 8.34 3.37 19.11
N ILE A 253 9.40 3.72 18.41
CA ILE A 253 9.36 4.15 17.02
C ILE A 253 10.04 3.06 16.19
N TYR A 254 9.27 2.39 15.33
CA TYR A 254 9.82 1.48 14.33
C TYR A 254 10.26 2.25 13.11
N TYR A 255 11.31 1.79 12.44
CA TYR A 255 11.80 2.39 11.20
C TYR A 255 12.66 1.40 10.42
N ILE A 256 12.98 1.71 9.18
CA ILE A 256 13.81 0.88 8.33
C ILE A 256 15.18 1.53 8.16
N SER A 257 16.24 0.73 8.22
CA SER A 257 17.61 1.19 8.02
C SER A 257 18.41 0.24 7.14
N ASP A 258 19.29 0.79 6.30
CA ASP A 258 20.26 0.05 5.48
C ASP A 258 21.65 -0.03 6.12
N ARG A 259 21.79 0.16 7.45
CA ARG A 259 23.09 0.14 8.15
C ARG A 259 23.81 -1.20 8.06
N GLY A 260 23.14 -2.31 7.76
CA GLY A 260 23.69 -3.63 7.45
C GLY A 260 23.76 -3.94 5.96
N ASP A 261 23.76 -2.93 5.07
CA ASP A 261 23.73 -3.02 3.60
C ASP A 261 22.38 -3.44 2.99
N ILE A 262 21.50 -4.03 3.78
CA ILE A 262 20.11 -4.40 3.40
C ILE A 262 19.16 -3.67 4.34
N MET A 263 18.08 -3.13 3.78
CA MET A 263 17.02 -2.49 4.57
C MET A 263 16.37 -3.51 5.51
N ASN A 264 16.53 -3.29 6.80
CA ASN A 264 15.97 -4.09 7.88
C ASN A 264 15.16 -3.23 8.84
N LEU A 265 14.28 -3.86 9.61
CA LEU A 265 13.43 -3.22 10.59
C LEU A 265 14.20 -3.03 11.91
N TYR A 266 14.07 -1.83 12.46
CA TYR A 266 14.64 -1.41 13.73
C TYR A 266 13.55 -0.85 14.64
N ALA A 267 13.82 -0.85 15.95
CA ALA A 267 12.97 -0.29 16.98
C ALA A 267 13.78 0.62 17.89
N TYR A 268 13.36 1.86 18.02
CA TYR A 268 13.91 2.84 18.95
C TYR A 268 12.96 3.01 20.13
N ASN A 269 13.44 2.75 21.33
CA ASN A 269 12.68 2.98 22.56
C ASN A 269 12.80 4.46 22.96
N VAL A 270 11.66 5.15 23.02
CA VAL A 270 11.62 6.60 23.28
C VAL A 270 12.05 6.96 24.70
N ASN A 271 11.84 6.05 25.66
CA ASN A 271 12.15 6.28 27.07
C ASN A 271 13.60 5.96 27.40
N THR A 272 14.12 4.80 26.96
CA THR A 272 15.50 4.37 27.24
C THR A 272 16.50 4.93 26.22
N LYS A 273 16.03 5.43 25.07
CA LYS A 273 16.83 5.86 23.91
C LYS A 273 17.68 4.76 23.29
N GLU A 274 17.31 3.51 23.53
CA GLU A 274 17.97 2.35 22.97
C GLU A 274 17.41 1.99 21.60
N ASP A 275 18.28 1.53 20.74
CA ASP A 275 17.99 1.17 19.35
C ASP A 275 18.30 -0.32 19.14
N LYS A 276 17.34 -1.07 18.60
CA LYS A 276 17.44 -2.51 18.42
C LYS A 276 17.04 -2.93 17.02
N GLN A 277 17.87 -3.73 16.37
CA GLN A 277 17.51 -4.41 15.12
C GLN A 277 16.51 -5.55 15.37
N LEU A 278 15.41 -5.59 14.62
CA LEU A 278 14.37 -6.61 14.77
C LEU A 278 14.45 -7.71 13.70
N THR A 279 14.91 -7.38 12.50
CA THR A 279 15.04 -8.34 11.39
C THR A 279 16.48 -8.35 10.86
N SER A 280 16.90 -9.47 10.27
CA SER A 280 18.26 -9.66 9.77
C SER A 280 18.28 -10.29 8.37
N TYR A 281 17.45 -9.77 7.47
CA TYR A 281 17.44 -10.21 6.06
C TYR A 281 18.77 -9.85 5.39
N LYS A 282 19.25 -10.74 4.50
CA LYS A 282 20.53 -10.59 3.81
C LYS A 282 20.42 -10.47 2.30
N GLU A 283 19.27 -10.83 1.72
CA GLU A 283 19.09 -10.90 0.27
C GLU A 283 18.19 -9.78 -0.26
N TYR A 284 17.12 -9.46 0.45
CA TYR A 284 16.09 -8.52 0.01
C TYR A 284 15.87 -7.41 1.03
N ASP A 285 15.68 -6.19 0.51
CA ASP A 285 15.30 -5.05 1.32
C ASP A 285 13.86 -5.19 1.84
N ILE A 286 13.64 -4.92 3.12
CA ILE A 286 12.30 -4.61 3.60
C ILE A 286 11.91 -3.25 3.02
N LYS A 287 10.72 -3.16 2.47
CA LYS A 287 10.05 -1.91 2.12
C LYS A 287 8.82 -1.76 2.99
N CYS A 288 8.71 -0.67 3.72
CA CYS A 288 7.48 -0.22 4.35
C CYS A 288 6.80 0.78 3.41
N GLN A 289 5.57 0.53 3.16
CA GLN A 289 4.76 1.42 2.33
C GLN A 289 3.51 1.83 3.09
#